data_c0f54ead8da5b2086635feef72e5013f
#
_entry.id   c0f54ead8da5b2086635feef72e5013f
#
_cell.length_a   1.000
_cell.length_b   1.000
_cell.length_c   1.000
_cell.angle_alpha   90.00
_cell.angle_beta   90.00
_cell.angle_gamma   90.00
#
_symmetry.space_group_name_H-M   'P 1'
#
loop_
_entity.id
_entity.type
_entity.pdbx_description
1 polymer ?
#
loop_
_entity_poly.entity_id
_entity_poly.type
_entity_poly.pdbx_seq_one_letter_code
_entity_poly.pdbx_strand_id
1 'polypeptide(L)'
;FDVGGRLGVCSREMARAFVAGACGDVQPDALFHPGELRRVRIEGIDRRNQRLYVGSPDREDCRPMVGRRFDITVLGREKAEYRVETADGIRGMLPFERATWSAPETSRLAPGDRLEARAAAYDFKRGCLLFDRRTLIPDPWKSLRIVPESFIETQFVAFDAGSAIVRYEGIDLRLSPRDTAILAGKTW
;
A
#
# COMPACT_ATOMS: atom_id res chain seq x y z
N PHE A 1 -4.86 25.68 -0.51
CA PHE A 1 -4.07 26.71 0.20
C PHE A 1 -3.29 27.54 -0.80
N ASP A 2 -3.24 28.86 -0.60
CA ASP A 2 -2.27 29.73 -1.26
C ASP A 2 -1.01 29.79 -0.38
N VAL A 3 0.12 29.46 -0.96
CA VAL A 3 1.43 29.49 -0.29
C VAL A 3 2.34 30.44 -1.07
N GLY A 4 2.21 31.76 -0.80
CA GLY A 4 2.99 32.78 -1.47
C GLY A 4 2.78 32.82 -2.99
N GLY A 5 1.53 32.76 -3.45
CA GLY A 5 1.13 32.77 -4.86
C GLY A 5 1.27 31.39 -5.55
N ARG A 6 1.51 30.33 -4.80
CA ARG A 6 1.57 28.95 -5.32
C ARG A 6 0.48 28.09 -4.72
N LEU A 7 -0.06 27.18 -5.52
CA LEU A 7 -1.12 26.26 -5.07
C LEU A 7 -0.55 25.21 -4.10
N GLY A 8 -0.95 25.28 -2.84
CA GLY A 8 -0.73 24.23 -1.85
C GLY A 8 -1.90 23.25 -1.81
N VAL A 9 -1.61 21.96 -1.90
CA VAL A 9 -2.60 20.87 -1.87
C VAL A 9 -2.42 20.09 -0.57
N CYS A 10 -3.52 19.86 0.15
CA CYS A 10 -3.57 19.00 1.32
C CYS A 10 -4.44 17.78 0.99
N SER A 11 -3.94 16.56 1.20
CA SER A 11 -4.77 15.37 1.05
C SER A 11 -5.81 15.30 2.18
N ARG A 12 -6.88 14.50 1.99
CA ARG A 12 -7.89 14.29 3.04
C ARG A 12 -7.27 13.69 4.31
N GLU A 13 -6.32 12.79 4.17
CA GLU A 13 -5.60 12.17 5.29
C GLU A 13 -4.75 13.20 6.05
N MET A 14 -4.10 14.08 5.32
CA MET A 14 -3.33 15.18 5.93
C MET A 14 -4.22 16.24 6.56
N ALA A 15 -5.39 16.51 5.95
CA ALA A 15 -6.36 17.48 6.49
C ALA A 15 -6.86 17.05 7.88
N ARG A 16 -7.06 15.76 8.11
CA ARG A 16 -7.47 15.21 9.42
C ARG A 16 -6.48 15.55 10.55
N ALA A 17 -5.20 15.67 10.23
CA ALA A 17 -4.17 16.00 11.22
C ALA A 17 -4.24 17.46 11.73
N PHE A 18 -5.03 18.33 11.08
CA PHE A 18 -5.29 19.69 11.58
C PHE A 18 -6.33 19.73 12.71
N VAL A 19 -7.00 18.60 12.97
CA VAL A 19 -8.03 18.50 14.01
C VAL A 19 -7.56 17.49 15.04
N ALA A 20 -6.96 17.97 16.11
CA ALA A 20 -6.57 17.12 17.23
C ALA A 20 -7.85 16.47 17.83
N GLY A 21 -7.91 15.13 17.84
CA GLY A 21 -9.01 14.37 18.45
C GLY A 21 -10.23 14.13 17.57
N ALA A 22 -10.25 14.51 16.29
CA ALA A 22 -11.35 14.18 15.40
C ALA A 22 -11.39 12.69 15.07
N CYS A 23 -12.22 11.97 15.80
CA CYS A 23 -12.62 10.61 15.48
C CYS A 23 -13.82 10.71 14.54
N GLY A 24 -13.63 10.51 13.22
CA GLY A 24 -14.72 10.53 12.25
C GLY A 24 -14.32 11.05 10.86
N ASP A 25 -15.27 10.99 9.93
CA ASP A 25 -15.10 11.46 8.55
C ASP A 25 -15.35 12.98 8.49
N VAL A 26 -14.34 13.76 8.89
CA VAL A 26 -14.43 15.22 8.83
C VAL A 26 -14.24 15.67 7.38
N GLN A 27 -15.21 16.38 6.83
CA GLN A 27 -15.12 16.95 5.48
C GLN A 27 -14.14 18.13 5.49
N PRO A 28 -13.26 18.26 4.47
CA PRO A 28 -12.27 19.34 4.40
C PRO A 28 -12.85 20.75 4.47
N ASP A 29 -14.02 20.95 3.91
CA ASP A 29 -14.78 22.23 3.89
C ASP A 29 -15.28 22.65 5.27
N ALA A 30 -15.47 21.70 6.20
CA ALA A 30 -15.78 22.01 7.60
C ALA A 30 -14.53 22.45 8.40
N LEU A 31 -13.34 22.21 7.86
CA LEU A 31 -12.07 22.49 8.52
C LEU A 31 -11.40 23.79 8.06
N PHE A 32 -11.68 24.21 6.84
CA PHE A 32 -10.98 25.31 6.19
C PHE A 32 -11.98 26.28 5.57
N HIS A 33 -11.82 27.56 5.90
CA HIS A 33 -12.64 28.61 5.32
C HIS A 33 -11.82 29.48 4.37
N PRO A 34 -12.39 29.92 3.23
CA PRO A 34 -11.72 30.85 2.33
C PRO A 34 -11.27 32.12 3.06
N GLY A 35 -10.00 32.53 2.87
CA GLY A 35 -9.42 33.70 3.54
C GLY A 35 -8.80 33.41 4.91
N GLU A 36 -8.96 32.23 5.46
CA GLU A 36 -8.33 31.85 6.72
C GLU A 36 -6.81 31.66 6.57
N LEU A 37 -6.03 32.29 7.43
CA LEU A 37 -4.59 32.11 7.51
C LEU A 37 -4.24 30.97 8.44
N ARG A 38 -3.51 29.97 7.93
CA ARG A 38 -3.02 28.84 8.73
C ARG A 38 -1.54 28.57 8.49
N ARG A 39 -0.86 28.20 9.56
CA ARG A 39 0.48 27.65 9.48
C ARG A 39 0.41 26.24 8.93
N VAL A 40 1.23 25.94 7.91
CA VAL A 40 1.30 24.62 7.29
C VAL A 40 2.77 24.18 7.17
N ARG A 41 2.99 22.87 7.18
CA ARG A 41 4.29 22.28 6.88
C ARG A 41 4.33 21.87 5.40
N ILE A 42 5.42 22.16 4.70
CA ILE A 42 5.64 21.66 3.34
C ILE A 42 6.08 20.19 3.45
N GLU A 43 5.27 19.28 2.93
CA GLU A 43 5.52 17.84 2.93
C GLU A 43 6.29 17.41 1.68
N GLY A 44 6.02 18.04 0.54
CA GLY A 44 6.66 17.72 -0.71
C GLY A 44 6.38 18.72 -1.82
N ILE A 45 7.16 18.63 -2.89
CA ILE A 45 7.05 19.50 -4.08
C ILE A 45 6.90 18.62 -5.32
N ASP A 46 5.77 18.78 -6.00
CA ASP A 46 5.56 18.20 -7.34
C ASP A 46 5.89 19.27 -8.39
N ARG A 47 7.13 19.25 -8.86
CA ARG A 47 7.61 20.24 -9.83
C ARG A 47 6.92 20.10 -11.18
N ARG A 48 6.53 18.87 -11.57
CA ARG A 48 5.87 18.60 -12.85
C ARG A 48 4.49 19.25 -12.91
N ASN A 49 3.72 19.16 -11.83
CA ASN A 49 2.38 19.71 -11.75
C ASN A 49 2.33 21.06 -11.02
N GLN A 50 3.49 21.64 -10.68
CA GLN A 50 3.63 22.92 -9.98
C GLN A 50 2.81 22.99 -8.67
N ARG A 51 2.80 21.92 -7.90
CA ARG A 51 2.02 21.78 -6.66
C ARG A 51 2.93 21.62 -5.45
N LEU A 52 2.54 22.26 -4.34
CA LEU A 52 3.10 22.01 -3.02
C LEU A 52 2.15 21.09 -2.26
N TYR A 53 2.67 20.03 -1.66
CA TYR A 53 1.89 19.23 -0.72
C TYR A 53 2.13 19.77 0.68
N VAL A 54 1.04 20.05 1.38
CA VAL A 54 1.08 20.69 2.71
C VAL A 54 0.33 19.86 3.73
N GLY A 55 0.81 19.85 4.96
CA GLY A 55 0.23 19.15 6.09
C GLY A 55 0.20 20.01 7.35
N SER A 56 -0.35 19.45 8.44
CA SER A 56 -0.33 20.09 9.74
C SER A 56 1.09 20.25 10.26
N PRO A 57 1.45 21.41 10.85
CA PRO A 57 2.75 21.60 11.48
C PRO A 57 2.97 20.68 12.68
N ASP A 58 1.89 20.30 13.37
CA ASP A 58 1.91 19.49 14.59
C ASP A 58 1.93 17.97 14.32
N ARG A 59 1.86 17.60 13.04
CA ARG A 59 1.92 16.19 12.66
C ARG A 59 3.33 15.65 12.83
N GLU A 60 3.43 14.44 13.40
CA GLU A 60 4.70 13.73 13.50
C GLU A 60 5.35 13.53 12.12
N ASP A 61 6.66 13.80 12.03
CA ASP A 61 7.42 13.55 10.82
C ASP A 61 7.83 12.07 10.75
N CYS A 62 7.13 11.32 9.92
CA CYS A 62 7.41 9.89 9.73
C CYS A 62 8.57 9.60 8.74
N ARG A 63 9.16 10.62 8.10
CA ARG A 63 10.28 10.40 7.15
C ARG A 63 11.51 9.76 7.79
N PRO A 64 11.91 10.10 9.04
CA PRO A 64 13.02 9.43 9.71
C PRO A 64 12.77 7.95 10.05
N MET A 65 11.52 7.50 9.91
CA MET A 65 11.12 6.11 10.16
C MET A 65 11.34 5.19 8.97
N VAL A 66 11.59 5.76 7.78
CA VAL A 66 11.89 4.96 6.57
C VAL A 66 13.14 4.11 6.83
N GLY A 67 13.03 2.83 6.48
CA GLY A 67 14.05 1.82 6.74
C GLY A 67 13.86 1.03 8.04
N ARG A 68 13.08 1.50 8.99
CA ARG A 68 12.79 0.80 10.25
C ARG A 68 11.77 -0.33 10.06
N ARG A 69 11.80 -1.30 10.96
CA ARG A 69 10.81 -2.37 11.07
C ARG A 69 9.75 -1.99 12.09
N PHE A 70 8.53 -2.43 11.83
CA PHE A 70 7.38 -2.17 12.69
C PHE A 70 6.47 -3.40 12.74
N ASP A 71 5.90 -3.64 13.90
CA ASP A 71 4.72 -4.46 14.02
C ASP A 71 3.51 -3.63 13.56
N ILE A 72 2.84 -4.10 12.54
CA ILE A 72 1.69 -3.42 11.95
C ILE A 72 0.44 -4.28 12.07
N THR A 73 -0.69 -3.62 12.28
CA THR A 73 -2.02 -4.25 12.28
C THR A 73 -2.77 -3.82 11.01
N VAL A 74 -3.36 -4.78 10.32
CA VAL A 74 -4.21 -4.51 9.16
C VAL A 74 -5.54 -3.91 9.63
N LEU A 75 -5.87 -2.73 9.13
CA LEU A 75 -7.15 -2.05 9.42
C LEU A 75 -8.23 -2.37 8.40
N GLY A 76 -7.82 -2.70 7.18
CA GLY A 76 -8.73 -2.99 6.08
C GLY A 76 -8.05 -2.96 4.72
N ARG A 77 -8.85 -3.23 3.70
CA ARG A 77 -8.42 -3.28 2.30
C ARG A 77 -8.94 -2.07 1.54
N GLU A 78 -8.10 -1.47 0.71
CA GLU A 78 -8.48 -0.36 -0.16
C GLU A 78 -7.80 -0.53 -1.53
N LYS A 79 -8.62 -0.70 -2.60
CA LYS A 79 -8.14 -0.93 -3.98
C LYS A 79 -7.08 -2.06 -4.04
N ALA A 80 -5.82 -1.71 -4.26
CA ALA A 80 -4.68 -2.63 -4.37
C ALA A 80 -3.74 -2.62 -3.15
N GLU A 81 -4.21 -2.13 -2.00
CA GLU A 81 -3.40 -1.91 -0.80
C GLU A 81 -4.16 -2.31 0.47
N TYR A 82 -3.44 -2.61 1.53
CA TYR A 82 -3.96 -2.70 2.89
C TYR A 82 -3.70 -1.39 3.62
N ARG A 83 -4.71 -0.87 4.31
CA ARG A 83 -4.50 0.16 5.33
C ARG A 83 -3.98 -0.53 6.58
N VAL A 84 -2.91 0.01 7.12
CA VAL A 84 -2.24 -0.57 8.30
C VAL A 84 -1.93 0.51 9.32
N GLU A 85 -1.72 0.08 10.57
CA GLU A 85 -1.35 0.96 11.66
C GLU A 85 -0.27 0.28 12.52
N THR A 86 0.75 1.03 12.93
CA THR A 86 1.76 0.54 13.86
C THR A 86 1.21 0.50 15.29
N ALA A 87 1.92 -0.15 16.20
CA ALA A 87 1.57 -0.17 17.63
C ALA A 87 1.49 1.25 18.24
N ASP A 88 2.28 2.18 17.73
CA ASP A 88 2.30 3.59 18.15
C ASP A 88 1.23 4.46 17.46
N GLY A 89 0.30 3.84 16.72
CA GLY A 89 -0.80 4.53 16.05
C GLY A 89 -0.43 5.22 14.72
N ILE A 90 0.75 4.96 14.18
CA ILE A 90 1.18 5.55 12.90
C ILE A 90 0.51 4.79 11.76
N ARG A 91 -0.27 5.50 10.96
CA ARG A 91 -0.97 4.94 9.80
C ARG A 91 -0.09 4.87 8.58
N GLY A 92 -0.29 3.81 7.79
CA GLY A 92 0.41 3.59 6.54
C GLY A 92 -0.36 2.68 5.59
N MET A 93 0.28 2.41 4.45
CA MET A 93 -0.24 1.56 3.40
C MET A 93 0.74 0.43 3.12
N LEU A 94 0.21 -0.77 2.93
CA LEU A 94 0.96 -1.96 2.52
C LEU A 94 0.40 -2.43 1.16
N PRO A 95 1.06 -2.15 0.03
CA PRO A 95 0.64 -2.64 -1.28
C PRO A 95 0.55 -4.17 -1.29
N PHE A 96 -0.45 -4.74 -1.98
CA PHE A 96 -0.64 -6.20 -2.03
C PHE A 96 0.60 -6.91 -2.54
N GLU A 97 1.24 -6.37 -3.57
CA GLU A 97 2.47 -6.87 -4.14
C GLU A 97 3.68 -6.86 -3.18
N ARG A 98 3.61 -6.07 -2.10
CA ARG A 98 4.64 -5.98 -1.05
C ARG A 98 4.27 -6.72 0.22
N ALA A 99 3.05 -7.22 0.32
CA ALA A 99 2.58 -7.96 1.48
C ALA A 99 3.07 -9.41 1.48
N THR A 100 3.20 -10.02 0.31
CA THR A 100 3.56 -11.43 0.14
C THR A 100 4.24 -11.66 -1.20
N TRP A 101 4.89 -12.82 -1.34
CA TRP A 101 5.44 -13.31 -2.61
C TRP A 101 4.40 -14.11 -3.43
N SER A 102 3.33 -14.58 -2.78
CA SER A 102 2.22 -15.27 -3.45
C SER A 102 1.29 -14.29 -4.16
N ALA A 103 0.45 -14.83 -5.04
CA ALA A 103 -0.58 -14.05 -5.71
C ALA A 103 -1.51 -13.38 -4.66
N PRO A 104 -1.81 -12.08 -4.80
CA PRO A 104 -2.58 -11.33 -3.80
C PRO A 104 -3.96 -11.91 -3.50
N GLU A 105 -4.50 -12.67 -4.43
CA GLU A 105 -5.83 -13.29 -4.35
C GLU A 105 -5.88 -14.44 -3.35
N THR A 106 -4.75 -15.14 -3.18
CA THR A 106 -4.65 -16.31 -2.30
C THR A 106 -4.12 -16.00 -0.93
N SER A 107 -3.41 -14.89 -0.79
CA SER A 107 -2.80 -14.45 0.47
C SER A 107 -3.50 -13.19 1.00
N ARG A 108 -4.79 -13.33 1.32
CA ARG A 108 -5.60 -12.22 1.82
C ARG A 108 -5.36 -12.01 3.31
N LEU A 109 -4.84 -10.84 3.64
CA LEU A 109 -4.82 -10.38 5.03
C LEU A 109 -6.21 -9.84 5.41
N ALA A 110 -6.65 -10.18 6.60
CA ALA A 110 -7.91 -9.73 7.19
C ALA A 110 -7.69 -8.54 8.14
N PRO A 111 -8.69 -7.71 8.36
CA PRO A 111 -8.64 -6.71 9.43
C PRO A 111 -8.34 -7.37 10.78
N GLY A 112 -7.39 -6.82 11.52
CA GLY A 112 -6.89 -7.37 12.78
C GLY A 112 -5.65 -8.24 12.65
N ASP A 113 -5.26 -8.68 11.45
CA ASP A 113 -4.02 -9.42 11.26
C ASP A 113 -2.82 -8.55 11.65
N ARG A 114 -1.90 -9.17 12.41
CA ARG A 114 -0.66 -8.54 12.84
C ARG A 114 0.53 -9.16 12.11
N LEU A 115 1.43 -8.32 11.63
CA LEU A 115 2.61 -8.75 10.89
C LEU A 115 3.73 -7.74 11.04
N GLU A 116 4.96 -8.22 10.89
CA GLU A 116 6.13 -7.34 10.80
C GLU A 116 6.30 -6.85 9.37
N ALA A 117 6.56 -5.56 9.20
CA ALA A 117 6.87 -4.95 7.91
C ALA A 117 7.91 -3.84 8.06
N ARG A 118 8.61 -3.54 6.98
CA ARG A 118 9.58 -2.45 6.92
C ARG A 118 8.92 -1.21 6.31
N ALA A 119 9.13 -0.04 6.89
CA ALA A 119 8.78 1.22 6.24
C ALA A 119 9.72 1.44 5.05
N ALA A 120 9.21 1.25 3.83
CA ALA A 120 10.02 1.31 2.61
C ALA A 120 10.15 2.73 2.07
N ALA A 121 9.13 3.57 2.24
CA ALA A 121 9.11 4.95 1.76
C ALA A 121 8.10 5.79 2.55
N TYR A 122 8.19 7.10 2.38
CA TYR A 122 7.16 8.04 2.80
C TYR A 122 6.46 8.61 1.56
N ASP A 123 5.14 8.42 1.50
CA ASP A 123 4.30 9.03 0.46
C ASP A 123 3.86 10.43 0.91
N PHE A 124 4.56 11.46 0.44
CA PHE A 124 4.24 12.85 0.78
C PHE A 124 2.90 13.33 0.22
N LYS A 125 2.36 12.68 -0.83
CA LYS A 125 1.05 13.03 -1.40
C LYS A 125 -0.09 12.61 -0.48
N ARG A 126 0.03 11.43 0.12
CA ARG A 126 -0.92 10.88 1.10
C ARG A 126 -0.53 11.23 2.53
N GLY A 127 0.74 11.56 2.76
CA GLY A 127 1.29 11.83 4.06
C GLY A 127 1.35 10.58 4.95
N CYS A 128 1.69 9.43 4.42
CA CYS A 128 1.76 8.18 5.17
C CYS A 128 3.00 7.35 4.83
N LEU A 129 3.33 6.39 5.68
CA LEU A 129 4.36 5.40 5.39
C LEU A 129 3.85 4.36 4.39
N LEU A 130 4.71 3.98 3.47
CA LEU A 130 4.53 2.80 2.62
C LEU A 130 5.34 1.66 3.21
N PHE A 131 4.67 0.55 3.52
CA PHE A 131 5.28 -0.62 4.10
C PHE A 131 5.62 -1.68 3.06
N ASP A 132 6.64 -2.49 3.37
CA ASP A 132 7.08 -3.64 2.59
C ASP A 132 7.41 -4.79 3.53
N ARG A 133 6.69 -5.91 3.41
CA ARG A 133 6.91 -7.13 4.16
C ARG A 133 7.84 -8.08 3.42
N ARG A 134 7.84 -8.04 2.08
CA ARG A 134 8.64 -8.96 1.26
C ARG A 134 10.13 -8.90 1.57
N THR A 135 10.62 -7.74 2.02
CA THR A 135 12.02 -7.59 2.43
C THR A 135 12.37 -8.35 3.72
N LEU A 136 11.38 -8.82 4.47
CA LEU A 136 11.55 -9.51 5.76
C LEU A 136 11.28 -11.02 5.67
N ILE A 137 10.64 -11.46 4.60
CA ILE A 137 10.33 -12.88 4.37
C ILE A 137 11.23 -13.44 3.27
N PRO A 138 11.67 -14.70 3.39
CA PRO A 138 12.49 -15.32 2.36
C PRO A 138 11.84 -15.20 0.98
N ASP A 139 12.66 -14.88 -0.02
CA ASP A 139 12.23 -14.84 -1.41
C ASP A 139 12.15 -16.26 -1.95
N PRO A 140 10.97 -16.84 -2.15
CA PRO A 140 10.84 -18.21 -2.59
C PRO A 140 11.30 -18.41 -4.04
N TRP A 141 11.29 -17.35 -4.86
CA TRP A 141 11.76 -17.41 -6.25
C TRP A 141 13.24 -17.72 -6.36
N LYS A 142 14.04 -17.38 -5.34
CA LYS A 142 15.47 -17.69 -5.31
C LYS A 142 15.77 -19.18 -5.12
N SER A 143 14.86 -19.92 -4.53
CA SER A 143 14.99 -21.36 -4.31
C SER A 143 14.39 -22.18 -5.45
N LEU A 144 13.51 -21.59 -6.26
CA LEU A 144 12.88 -22.28 -7.37
C LEU A 144 13.90 -22.61 -8.47
N ARG A 145 13.95 -23.90 -8.82
CA ARG A 145 14.74 -24.41 -9.93
C ARG A 145 13.84 -24.64 -11.15
N ILE A 146 13.31 -23.55 -11.72
CA ILE A 146 12.51 -23.63 -12.94
C ILE A 146 13.45 -23.35 -14.12
N VAL A 147 13.49 -24.29 -15.04
CA VAL A 147 14.21 -24.14 -16.31
C VAL A 147 13.20 -23.72 -17.38
N PRO A 148 13.47 -22.67 -18.18
CA PRO A 148 12.60 -22.32 -19.29
C PRO A 148 12.32 -23.54 -20.18
N GLU A 149 11.10 -23.64 -20.71
CA GLU A 149 10.63 -24.76 -21.56
C GLU A 149 10.51 -26.13 -20.85
N SER A 150 10.74 -26.20 -19.51
CA SER A 150 10.48 -27.43 -18.76
C SER A 150 9.00 -27.55 -18.38
N PHE A 151 8.57 -28.81 -18.18
CA PHE A 151 7.26 -29.12 -17.63
C PHE A 151 7.36 -29.23 -16.12
N ILE A 152 6.40 -28.61 -15.40
CA ILE A 152 6.30 -28.70 -13.95
C ILE A 152 4.87 -29.12 -13.60
N GLU A 153 4.74 -29.95 -12.56
CA GLU A 153 3.45 -30.31 -11.99
C GLU A 153 3.00 -29.22 -11.02
N THR A 154 1.77 -28.76 -11.16
CA THR A 154 1.22 -27.69 -10.33
C THR A 154 -0.15 -28.09 -9.80
N GLN A 155 -0.50 -27.59 -8.62
CA GLN A 155 -1.82 -27.74 -8.05
C GLN A 155 -2.70 -26.54 -8.44
N PHE A 156 -3.87 -26.78 -9.03
CA PHE A 156 -4.85 -25.71 -9.24
C PHE A 156 -5.38 -25.19 -7.90
N VAL A 157 -5.42 -23.88 -7.73
CA VAL A 157 -5.88 -23.20 -6.52
C VAL A 157 -7.21 -22.49 -6.74
N ALA A 158 -7.30 -21.63 -7.75
CA ALA A 158 -8.48 -20.81 -8.00
C ALA A 158 -8.47 -20.18 -9.39
N PHE A 159 -9.62 -19.63 -9.79
CA PHE A 159 -9.71 -18.65 -10.89
C PHE A 159 -9.89 -17.24 -10.35
N ASP A 160 -9.21 -16.28 -10.96
CA ASP A 160 -9.39 -14.87 -10.70
C ASP A 160 -9.27 -14.04 -11.99
N ALA A 161 -10.29 -13.24 -12.29
CA ALA A 161 -10.36 -12.36 -13.46
C ALA A 161 -9.91 -13.02 -14.79
N GLY A 162 -10.30 -14.28 -15.02
CA GLY A 162 -9.97 -15.04 -16.24
C GLY A 162 -8.58 -15.65 -16.25
N SER A 163 -7.82 -15.53 -15.17
CA SER A 163 -6.52 -16.17 -14.96
C SER A 163 -6.65 -17.35 -14.01
N ALA A 164 -5.96 -18.46 -14.29
CA ALA A 164 -5.82 -19.54 -13.31
C ALA A 164 -4.70 -19.23 -12.34
N ILE A 165 -4.93 -19.53 -11.08
CA ILE A 165 -3.90 -19.52 -10.04
C ILE A 165 -3.55 -20.98 -9.75
N VAL A 166 -2.26 -21.29 -9.88
CA VAL A 166 -1.72 -22.63 -9.64
C VAL A 166 -0.64 -22.54 -8.57
N ARG A 167 -0.47 -23.59 -7.78
CA ARG A 167 0.55 -23.69 -6.73
C ARG A 167 1.67 -24.61 -7.16
N TYR A 168 2.90 -24.12 -7.07
CA TYR A 168 4.12 -24.88 -7.27
C TYR A 168 5.09 -24.62 -6.11
N GLU A 169 5.52 -25.66 -5.43
CA GLU A 169 6.42 -25.58 -4.26
C GLU A 169 5.99 -24.53 -3.21
N GLY A 170 4.68 -24.45 -2.97
CA GLY A 170 4.11 -23.52 -1.98
C GLY A 170 3.95 -22.08 -2.46
N ILE A 171 4.29 -21.77 -3.73
CA ILE A 171 4.13 -20.46 -4.34
C ILE A 171 2.93 -20.47 -5.27
N ASP A 172 2.07 -19.49 -5.12
CA ASP A 172 0.93 -19.29 -6.01
C ASP A 172 1.36 -18.47 -7.23
N LEU A 173 1.27 -19.09 -8.39
CA LEU A 173 1.62 -18.53 -9.69
C LEU A 173 0.36 -18.17 -10.44
N ARG A 174 0.34 -17.03 -11.10
CA ARG A 174 -0.76 -16.63 -11.97
C ARG A 174 -0.41 -16.99 -13.41
N LEU A 175 -1.25 -17.79 -14.05
CA LEU A 175 -1.20 -18.03 -15.50
C LEU A 175 -1.89 -16.89 -16.22
N SER A 176 -1.38 -16.52 -17.41
CA SER A 176 -2.05 -15.50 -18.22
C SER A 176 -3.46 -15.98 -18.67
N PRO A 177 -4.39 -15.07 -18.97
CA PRO A 177 -5.70 -15.46 -19.47
C PRO A 177 -5.62 -16.32 -20.75
N ARG A 178 -4.61 -16.07 -21.60
CA ARG A 178 -4.35 -16.85 -22.81
C ARG A 178 -3.97 -18.28 -22.49
N ASP A 179 -3.04 -18.48 -21.54
CA ASP A 179 -2.57 -19.82 -21.16
C ASP A 179 -3.66 -20.57 -20.41
N THR A 180 -4.46 -19.88 -19.61
CA THR A 180 -5.64 -20.44 -18.93
C THR A 180 -6.69 -20.94 -19.93
N ALA A 181 -6.96 -20.19 -21.02
CA ALA A 181 -7.90 -20.62 -22.06
C ALA A 181 -7.43 -21.88 -22.80
N ILE A 182 -6.12 -22.04 -22.99
CA ILE A 182 -5.52 -23.24 -23.59
C ILE A 182 -5.78 -24.47 -22.69
N LEU A 183 -5.65 -24.31 -21.37
CA LEU A 183 -5.91 -25.39 -20.40
C LEU A 183 -7.40 -25.76 -20.32
N ALA A 184 -8.29 -24.77 -20.37
CA ALA A 184 -9.73 -25.00 -20.32
C ALA A 184 -10.29 -25.69 -21.57
N GLY A 185 -9.62 -25.56 -22.72
CA GLY A 185 -10.01 -26.24 -23.96
C GLY A 185 -9.50 -27.68 -24.11
N LYS A 186 -8.66 -28.15 -23.16
CA LYS A 186 -8.19 -29.52 -23.14
C LYS A 186 -9.03 -30.31 -22.11
N THR A 187 -9.98 -31.09 -22.57
CA THR A 187 -10.54 -32.20 -21.76
C THR A 187 -9.43 -33.22 -21.55
N TRP A 188 -9.06 -33.43 -20.31
CA TRP A 188 -8.14 -34.49 -19.85
C TRP A 188 -8.88 -35.80 -19.70
#